data_d44fa3ce1151dd538c25779558a3d5a0
#
_entry.id   d44fa3ce1151dd538c25779558a3d5a0
#
_cell.length_a   1.000
_cell.length_b   1.000
_cell.length_c   1.000
_cell.angle_alpha   90.00
_cell.angle_beta   90.00
_cell.angle_gamma   90.00
#
_symmetry.space_group_name_H-M   'P 1'
#
loop_
_entity.id
_entity.type
_entity.pdbx_description
1 polymer ?
#
loop_
_entity_poly.entity_id
_entity_poly.type
_entity_poly.pdbx_seq_one_letter_code
_entity_poly.pdbx_strand_id
1 'polypeptide(L)'
;QAVTQEPAIRLLCPDKIADLENKDDAVTLHLQSGLEICARLAIGADGASSKMRSLLGIGTDEHDYHQKGLVAFVETELPPRNTAWQRFQSTGPLAFLPFGEKRCSMVWSLPESKADELTALEPDAFCRALDSAFAGTLGKTRLLSERATFPLQRRLAKCMIQGRALLLGDAAHAVHPLAGQGV
;
A
#
# COMPACT_ATOMS: atom_id res chain seq x y z
N GLN A 1 -9.44 13.75 -10.35
CA GLN A 1 -9.97 14.53 -11.50
C GLN A 1 -10.89 13.68 -12.41
N ALA A 2 -10.52 12.44 -12.81
CA ALA A 2 -11.36 11.62 -13.70
C ALA A 2 -12.72 11.27 -13.06
N VAL A 3 -12.75 10.89 -11.78
CA VAL A 3 -13.97 10.50 -11.05
C VAL A 3 -15.00 11.66 -10.97
N THR A 4 -14.53 12.90 -10.82
CA THR A 4 -15.41 14.08 -10.71
C THR A 4 -15.95 14.55 -12.04
N GLN A 5 -15.44 14.02 -13.14
CA GLN A 5 -15.88 14.35 -14.51
C GLN A 5 -16.92 13.37 -15.05
N GLU A 6 -17.13 12.23 -14.38
CA GLU A 6 -18.08 11.20 -14.80
C GLU A 6 -19.46 11.44 -14.13
N PRO A 7 -20.50 11.83 -14.90
CA PRO A 7 -21.80 12.16 -14.34
C PRO A 7 -22.50 11.01 -13.62
N ALA A 8 -22.15 9.76 -13.96
CA ALA A 8 -22.70 8.56 -13.33
C ALA A 8 -22.07 8.27 -11.96
N ILE A 9 -21.01 9.00 -11.56
CA ILE A 9 -20.31 8.80 -10.29
C ILE A 9 -20.65 9.93 -9.32
N ARG A 10 -21.17 9.58 -8.16
CA ARG A 10 -21.38 10.51 -7.05
C ARG A 10 -20.26 10.32 -6.01
N LEU A 11 -19.40 11.32 -5.86
CA LEU A 11 -18.36 11.35 -4.83
C LEU A 11 -18.93 11.96 -3.54
N LEU A 12 -18.83 11.22 -2.44
CA LEU A 12 -19.17 11.68 -1.09
C LEU A 12 -17.88 11.76 -0.27
N CYS A 13 -17.32 12.95 -0.13
CA CYS A 13 -16.06 13.20 0.57
C CYS A 13 -16.11 14.60 1.22
N PRO A 14 -15.74 14.72 2.52
CA PRO A 14 -15.31 13.66 3.42
C PRO A 14 -16.49 12.95 4.08
N ASP A 15 -16.62 11.66 3.92
CA ASP A 15 -17.59 10.85 4.64
C ASP A 15 -17.05 9.44 4.91
N LYS A 16 -17.63 8.74 5.88
CA LYS A 16 -17.22 7.40 6.25
C LYS A 16 -18.42 6.52 6.56
N ILE A 17 -18.31 5.24 6.28
CA ILE A 17 -19.31 4.25 6.67
C ILE A 17 -19.27 4.10 8.19
N ALA A 18 -20.42 4.30 8.83
CA ALA A 18 -20.64 4.06 10.26
C ALA A 18 -21.13 2.63 10.49
N ASP A 19 -22.15 2.21 9.72
CA ASP A 19 -22.80 0.91 9.84
C ASP A 19 -23.28 0.41 8.47
N LEU A 20 -23.71 -0.88 8.42
CA LEU A 20 -24.12 -1.55 7.20
C LEU A 20 -25.22 -2.59 7.51
N GLU A 21 -26.30 -2.54 6.77
CA GLU A 21 -27.31 -3.60 6.71
C GLU A 21 -27.20 -4.36 5.38
N ASN A 22 -26.94 -5.65 5.44
CA ASN A 22 -26.79 -6.51 4.26
C ASN A 22 -27.96 -7.49 4.18
N LYS A 23 -28.90 -7.25 3.26
CA LYS A 23 -30.11 -8.04 3.05
C LYS A 23 -30.04 -8.80 1.71
N ASP A 24 -30.99 -9.68 1.47
CA ASP A 24 -30.96 -10.54 0.28
C ASP A 24 -31.09 -9.77 -1.04
N ASP A 25 -31.81 -8.66 -1.05
CA ASP A 25 -32.12 -7.85 -2.23
C ASP A 25 -31.31 -6.55 -2.33
N ALA A 26 -30.83 -6.02 -1.20
CA ALA A 26 -30.11 -4.75 -1.14
C ALA A 26 -29.14 -4.70 0.04
N VAL A 27 -28.17 -3.80 -0.07
CA VAL A 27 -27.31 -3.38 1.03
C VAL A 27 -27.56 -1.91 1.33
N THR A 28 -27.72 -1.57 2.60
CA THR A 28 -27.87 -0.19 3.07
C THR A 28 -26.62 0.21 3.84
N LEU A 29 -25.99 1.30 3.43
CA LEU A 29 -24.83 1.91 4.11
C LEU A 29 -25.32 3.12 4.89
N HIS A 30 -25.00 3.15 6.19
CA HIS A 30 -25.23 4.30 7.05
C HIS A 30 -23.93 5.08 7.19
N LEU A 31 -23.91 6.32 6.74
CA LEU A 31 -22.71 7.16 6.77
C LEU A 31 -22.66 7.99 8.08
N GLN A 32 -21.46 8.44 8.44
CA GLN A 32 -21.27 9.26 9.65
C GLN A 32 -21.99 10.61 9.58
N SER A 33 -22.25 11.13 8.38
CA SER A 33 -23.08 12.32 8.16
C SER A 33 -24.57 12.13 8.44
N GLY A 34 -25.01 10.89 8.66
CA GLY A 34 -26.42 10.53 8.78
C GLY A 34 -27.10 10.21 7.44
N LEU A 35 -26.37 10.28 6.32
CA LEU A 35 -26.88 9.87 5.02
C LEU A 35 -26.99 8.34 4.95
N GLU A 36 -28.09 7.86 4.37
CA GLU A 36 -28.30 6.46 4.05
C GLU A 36 -28.19 6.24 2.54
N ILE A 37 -27.51 5.18 2.14
CA ILE A 37 -27.35 4.77 0.75
C ILE A 37 -27.81 3.34 0.59
N CYS A 38 -28.90 3.13 -0.13
CA CYS A 38 -29.37 1.82 -0.52
C CYS A 38 -28.82 1.46 -1.91
N ALA A 39 -28.21 0.29 -2.03
CA ALA A 39 -27.60 -0.18 -3.28
C ALA A 39 -27.84 -1.68 -3.50
N ARG A 40 -27.75 -2.12 -4.75
CA ARG A 40 -27.81 -3.55 -5.11
C ARG A 40 -26.51 -4.30 -4.79
N LEU A 41 -25.41 -3.57 -4.69
CA LEU A 41 -24.08 -4.10 -4.37
C LEU A 41 -23.25 -3.01 -3.69
N ALA A 42 -22.53 -3.38 -2.64
CA ALA A 42 -21.50 -2.55 -2.04
C ALA A 42 -20.12 -3.19 -2.25
N ILE A 43 -19.12 -2.37 -2.58
CA ILE A 43 -17.75 -2.82 -2.77
C ILE A 43 -16.86 -2.13 -1.74
N GLY A 44 -16.27 -2.93 -0.84
CA GLY A 44 -15.27 -2.49 0.12
C GLY A 44 -13.88 -2.52 -0.51
N ALA A 45 -13.36 -1.35 -0.87
CA ALA A 45 -12.01 -1.16 -1.38
C ALA A 45 -11.24 -0.15 -0.50
N ASP A 46 -11.46 -0.26 0.82
CA ASP A 46 -11.08 0.68 1.87
C ASP A 46 -9.77 0.28 2.59
N GLY A 47 -8.94 -0.53 1.92
CA GLY A 47 -7.57 -0.84 2.34
C GLY A 47 -7.46 -1.94 3.40
N ALA A 48 -6.22 -2.22 3.83
CA ALA A 48 -5.88 -3.32 4.72
C ALA A 48 -6.63 -3.30 6.07
N SER A 49 -6.99 -2.10 6.58
CA SER A 49 -7.77 -1.91 7.80
C SER A 49 -9.27 -1.74 7.54
N SER A 50 -9.78 -2.41 6.50
CA SER A 50 -11.15 -2.28 6.00
C SER A 50 -12.23 -2.22 7.08
N LYS A 51 -12.94 -1.11 7.12
CA LYS A 51 -14.15 -0.94 7.96
C LYS A 51 -15.29 -1.79 7.43
N MET A 52 -15.43 -1.87 6.10
CA MET A 52 -16.44 -2.70 5.45
C MET A 52 -16.29 -4.18 5.86
N ARG A 53 -15.07 -4.73 5.80
CA ARG A 53 -14.77 -6.10 6.24
C ARG A 53 -15.18 -6.32 7.70
N SER A 54 -14.86 -5.36 8.57
CA SER A 54 -15.19 -5.44 10.01
C SER A 54 -16.69 -5.41 10.24
N LEU A 55 -17.44 -4.55 9.55
CA LEU A 55 -18.90 -4.46 9.65
C LEU A 55 -19.62 -5.73 9.16
N LEU A 56 -19.03 -6.39 8.14
CA LEU A 56 -19.51 -7.68 7.65
C LEU A 56 -19.18 -8.85 8.58
N GLY A 57 -18.37 -8.64 9.63
CA GLY A 57 -17.92 -9.72 10.51
C GLY A 57 -16.96 -10.71 9.83
N ILE A 58 -16.36 -10.34 8.69
CA ILE A 58 -15.44 -11.20 7.94
C ILE A 58 -14.08 -11.21 8.64
N GLY A 59 -13.69 -12.37 9.17
CA GLY A 59 -12.39 -12.58 9.76
C GLY A 59 -11.27 -12.63 8.72
N THR A 60 -10.02 -12.53 9.19
CA THR A 60 -8.81 -12.60 8.37
C THR A 60 -7.91 -13.76 8.79
N ASP A 61 -7.14 -14.28 7.84
CA ASP A 61 -5.95 -15.10 8.05
C ASP A 61 -4.74 -14.20 7.91
N GLU A 62 -3.97 -14.03 8.98
CA GLU A 62 -2.85 -13.09 9.04
C GLU A 62 -1.54 -13.82 9.27
N HIS A 63 -0.50 -13.37 8.59
CA HIS A 63 0.86 -13.84 8.75
C HIS A 63 1.82 -12.65 8.79
N ASP A 64 2.54 -12.51 9.89
CA ASP A 64 3.59 -11.51 10.01
C ASP A 64 4.90 -12.05 9.45
N TYR A 65 5.53 -11.31 8.56
CA TYR A 65 6.84 -11.67 8.00
C TYR A 65 8.01 -11.24 8.90
N HIS A 66 7.74 -10.50 9.99
CA HIS A 66 8.76 -9.87 10.84
C HIS A 66 9.73 -8.99 10.02
N GLN A 67 9.18 -8.34 9.02
CA GLN A 67 9.86 -7.44 8.10
C GLN A 67 9.13 -6.11 7.99
N LYS A 68 9.87 -5.07 7.65
CA LYS A 68 9.34 -3.76 7.29
C LYS A 68 9.71 -3.42 5.86
N GLY A 69 8.79 -2.78 5.16
CA GLY A 69 9.08 -2.04 3.95
C GLY A 69 9.58 -0.65 4.32
N LEU A 70 10.79 -0.31 3.93
CA LEU A 70 11.36 1.03 4.05
C LEU A 70 11.22 1.72 2.70
N VAL A 71 10.60 2.89 2.68
CA VAL A 71 10.34 3.65 1.46
C VAL A 71 10.87 5.06 1.58
N ALA A 72 11.35 5.58 0.46
CA ALA A 72 11.72 6.98 0.30
C ALA A 72 11.71 7.36 -1.20
N PHE A 73 11.62 8.65 -1.48
CA PHE A 73 11.95 9.18 -2.80
C PHE A 73 13.43 9.54 -2.84
N VAL A 74 14.08 9.13 -3.91
CA VAL A 74 15.51 9.39 -4.13
C VAL A 74 15.76 9.91 -5.55
N GLU A 75 16.81 10.70 -5.70
CA GLU A 75 17.41 11.03 -6.97
C GLU A 75 18.64 10.17 -7.19
N THR A 76 18.85 9.66 -8.40
CA THR A 76 19.97 8.82 -8.77
C THR A 76 20.93 9.58 -9.69
N GLU A 77 22.25 9.31 -9.59
CA GLU A 77 23.25 9.94 -10.45
C GLU A 77 23.03 9.55 -11.92
N LEU A 78 22.81 8.26 -12.16
CA LEU A 78 22.50 7.72 -13.49
C LEU A 78 20.99 7.59 -13.69
N PRO A 79 20.46 7.92 -14.87
CA PRO A 79 19.03 7.82 -15.15
C PRO A 79 18.59 6.34 -15.17
N PRO A 80 17.46 5.99 -14.54
CA PRO A 80 16.92 4.62 -14.51
C PRO A 80 16.35 4.14 -15.85
N ARG A 81 16.26 5.02 -16.86
CA ARG A 81 15.83 4.75 -18.24
C ARG A 81 14.45 4.09 -18.34
N ASN A 82 13.49 4.57 -17.56
CA ASN A 82 12.12 4.01 -17.47
C ASN A 82 12.09 2.51 -17.11
N THR A 83 13.12 2.02 -16.43
CA THR A 83 13.25 0.63 -16.02
C THR A 83 13.03 0.53 -14.51
N ALA A 84 12.11 -0.32 -14.08
CA ALA A 84 12.01 -0.74 -12.70
C ALA A 84 13.18 -1.67 -12.37
N TRP A 85 14.05 -1.23 -11.49
CA TRP A 85 15.23 -1.97 -11.07
C TRP A 85 14.95 -2.70 -9.76
N GLN A 86 15.36 -3.95 -9.66
CA GLN A 86 15.25 -4.71 -8.41
C GLN A 86 16.48 -5.56 -8.17
N ARG A 87 16.94 -5.58 -6.93
CA ARG A 87 18.02 -6.46 -6.47
C ARG A 87 17.53 -7.29 -5.30
N PHE A 88 17.62 -8.61 -5.42
CA PHE A 88 17.36 -9.53 -4.33
C PHE A 88 18.60 -9.66 -3.44
N GLN A 89 18.41 -9.56 -2.14
CA GLN A 89 19.44 -9.69 -1.12
C GLN A 89 18.96 -10.70 -0.07
N SER A 90 19.90 -11.21 0.74
CA SER A 90 19.57 -12.12 1.85
C SER A 90 18.61 -11.51 2.87
N THR A 91 18.60 -10.18 3.00
CA THR A 91 17.72 -9.43 3.91
C THR A 91 16.37 -9.10 3.30
N GLY A 92 16.21 -9.23 2.00
CA GLY A 92 15.01 -8.92 1.24
C GLY A 92 15.28 -8.09 -0.02
N PRO A 93 14.29 -7.91 -0.90
CA PRO A 93 14.44 -7.17 -2.14
C PRO A 93 14.54 -5.67 -1.90
N LEU A 94 15.41 -5.02 -2.70
CA LEU A 94 15.50 -3.57 -2.84
C LEU A 94 15.12 -3.19 -4.27
N ALA A 95 14.14 -2.31 -4.43
CA ALA A 95 13.65 -1.85 -5.72
C ALA A 95 13.76 -0.32 -5.87
N PHE A 96 14.03 0.11 -7.12
CA PHE A 96 13.94 1.49 -7.55
C PHE A 96 12.90 1.58 -8.68
N LEU A 97 11.82 2.30 -8.42
CA LEU A 97 10.68 2.48 -9.32
C LEU A 97 10.70 3.91 -9.87
N PRO A 98 11.04 4.13 -11.13
CA PRO A 98 11.20 5.47 -11.69
C PRO A 98 9.85 6.20 -11.81
N PHE A 99 9.85 7.50 -11.49
CA PHE A 99 8.72 8.40 -11.73
C PHE A 99 9.15 9.75 -12.34
N GLY A 100 10.38 9.83 -12.84
CA GLY A 100 10.95 10.97 -13.49
C GLY A 100 12.30 10.62 -14.11
N GLU A 101 12.99 11.58 -14.70
CA GLU A 101 14.25 11.34 -15.44
C GLU A 101 15.33 10.67 -14.57
N LYS A 102 15.50 11.17 -13.32
CA LYS A 102 16.46 10.65 -12.35
C LYS A 102 15.82 10.36 -10.98
N ARG A 103 14.49 10.37 -10.88
CA ARG A 103 13.76 10.21 -9.64
C ARG A 103 13.15 8.82 -9.54
N CYS A 104 13.37 8.20 -8.39
CA CYS A 104 12.83 6.88 -8.08
C CYS A 104 12.12 6.87 -6.73
N SER A 105 11.03 6.13 -6.65
CA SER A 105 10.55 5.59 -5.40
C SER A 105 11.40 4.37 -5.05
N MET A 106 12.08 4.41 -3.92
CA MET A 106 12.84 3.30 -3.38
C MET A 106 11.94 2.50 -2.43
N VAL A 107 11.93 1.18 -2.58
CA VAL A 107 11.24 0.25 -1.69
C VAL A 107 12.22 -0.84 -1.29
N TRP A 108 12.49 -0.96 0.00
CA TRP A 108 13.43 -1.92 0.56
C TRP A 108 12.75 -2.78 1.62
N SER A 109 12.59 -4.08 1.36
CA SER A 109 12.10 -5.02 2.35
C SER A 109 13.26 -5.49 3.22
N LEU A 110 13.10 -5.39 4.53
CA LEU A 110 14.17 -5.61 5.51
C LEU A 110 13.61 -6.28 6.78
N PRO A 111 14.43 -7.07 7.49
CA PRO A 111 14.13 -7.41 8.89
C PRO A 111 13.86 -6.13 9.71
N GLU A 112 12.94 -6.19 10.67
CA GLU A 112 12.49 -5.01 11.42
C GLU A 112 13.65 -4.23 12.02
N SER A 113 14.58 -4.91 12.71
CA SER A 113 15.74 -4.29 13.35
C SER A 113 16.64 -3.54 12.35
N LYS A 114 16.80 -4.11 11.14
CA LYS A 114 17.61 -3.48 10.10
C LYS A 114 16.92 -2.28 9.47
N ALA A 115 15.61 -2.33 9.31
CA ALA A 115 14.82 -1.18 8.86
C ALA A 115 14.90 -0.03 9.85
N ASP A 116 14.80 -0.32 11.16
CA ASP A 116 14.89 0.68 12.22
C ASP A 116 16.30 1.31 12.27
N GLU A 117 17.36 0.48 12.16
CA GLU A 117 18.74 0.98 12.07
C GLU A 117 18.93 1.94 10.90
N LEU A 118 18.50 1.54 9.69
CA LEU A 118 18.65 2.36 8.49
C LEU A 118 17.80 3.64 8.55
N THR A 119 16.63 3.57 9.17
CA THR A 119 15.75 4.74 9.32
C THR A 119 16.36 5.76 10.28
N ALA A 120 17.14 5.33 11.27
CA ALA A 120 17.79 6.20 12.24
C ALA A 120 19.08 6.86 11.74
N LEU A 121 19.63 6.42 10.60
CA LEU A 121 20.86 7.00 10.04
C LEU A 121 20.65 8.46 9.62
N GLU A 122 21.72 9.26 9.66
CA GLU A 122 21.74 10.55 8.97
C GLU A 122 21.59 10.37 7.45
N PRO A 123 21.01 11.36 6.74
CA PRO A 123 20.70 11.25 5.31
C PRO A 123 21.86 10.75 4.43
N ASP A 124 23.04 11.30 4.62
CA ASP A 124 24.23 10.91 3.83
C ASP A 124 24.71 9.48 4.15
N ALA A 125 24.61 9.06 5.40
CA ALA A 125 24.97 7.71 5.82
C ALA A 125 23.97 6.69 5.24
N PHE A 126 22.69 7.02 5.24
CA PHE A 126 21.65 6.22 4.60
C PHE A 126 21.90 6.08 3.10
N CYS A 127 22.18 7.17 2.38
CA CYS A 127 22.46 7.13 0.95
C CYS A 127 23.67 6.24 0.64
N ARG A 128 24.75 6.33 1.41
CA ARG A 128 25.90 5.43 1.25
C ARG A 128 25.55 3.96 1.47
N ALA A 129 24.72 3.65 2.47
CA ALA A 129 24.24 2.29 2.71
C ALA A 129 23.37 1.79 1.56
N LEU A 130 22.50 2.66 1.03
CA LEU A 130 21.63 2.37 -0.11
C LEU A 130 22.45 2.10 -1.39
N ASP A 131 23.43 2.96 -1.70
CA ASP A 131 24.32 2.81 -2.86
C ASP A 131 25.09 1.49 -2.80
N SER A 132 25.63 1.16 -1.63
CA SER A 132 26.31 -0.11 -1.40
C SER A 132 25.38 -1.30 -1.56
N ALA A 133 24.18 -1.23 -0.99
CA ALA A 133 23.17 -2.29 -1.09
C ALA A 133 22.72 -2.52 -2.54
N PHE A 134 22.71 -1.47 -3.37
CA PHE A 134 22.36 -1.56 -4.80
C PHE A 134 23.58 -1.74 -5.71
N ALA A 135 24.77 -1.96 -5.14
CA ALA A 135 26.05 -2.15 -5.85
C ALA A 135 26.40 -1.00 -6.82
N GLY A 136 25.99 0.23 -6.50
CA GLY A 136 26.27 1.41 -7.31
C GLY A 136 25.69 1.41 -8.72
N THR A 137 24.72 0.54 -9.01
CA THR A 137 24.14 0.34 -10.36
C THR A 137 23.57 1.62 -10.96
N LEU A 138 22.98 2.49 -10.12
CA LEU A 138 22.41 3.79 -10.53
C LEU A 138 23.28 4.98 -10.08
N GLY A 139 24.55 4.72 -9.73
CA GLY A 139 25.47 5.72 -9.18
C GLY A 139 25.08 6.11 -7.74
N LYS A 140 25.48 7.33 -7.35
CA LYS A 140 25.17 7.87 -6.03
C LYS A 140 23.71 8.28 -5.94
N THR A 141 23.11 8.08 -4.76
CA THR A 141 21.75 8.52 -4.47
C THR A 141 21.72 9.74 -3.57
N ARG A 142 20.63 10.51 -3.67
CA ARG A 142 20.30 11.61 -2.78
C ARG A 142 18.84 11.52 -2.35
N LEU A 143 18.56 11.64 -1.06
CA LEU A 143 17.19 11.66 -0.54
C LEU A 143 16.42 12.89 -1.04
N LEU A 144 15.17 12.67 -1.46
CA LEU A 144 14.21 13.70 -1.84
C LEU A 144 13.03 13.82 -0.87
N SER A 145 12.88 12.84 0.03
CA SER A 145 11.82 12.81 1.04
C SER A 145 12.34 12.26 2.36
N GLU A 146 11.52 12.37 3.38
CA GLU A 146 11.69 11.57 4.58
C GLU A 146 11.56 10.08 4.26
N ARG A 147 12.15 9.25 5.12
CA ARG A 147 12.04 7.80 5.08
C ARG A 147 10.82 7.38 5.89
N ALA A 148 10.03 6.48 5.37
CA ALA A 148 8.90 5.89 6.06
C ALA A 148 9.03 4.37 6.11
N THR A 149 8.57 3.76 7.19
CA THR A 149 8.53 2.30 7.33
C THR A 149 7.11 1.84 7.61
N PHE A 150 6.76 0.65 7.11
CA PHE A 150 5.51 -0.02 7.41
C PHE A 150 5.74 -1.53 7.56
N PRO A 151 5.01 -2.19 8.46
CA PRO A 151 5.14 -3.63 8.64
C PRO A 151 4.68 -4.38 7.39
N LEU A 152 5.40 -5.45 7.04
CA LEU A 152 5.04 -6.34 5.96
C LEU A 152 4.27 -7.53 6.53
N GLN A 153 2.99 -7.61 6.19
CA GLN A 153 2.08 -8.66 6.67
C GLN A 153 1.26 -9.19 5.50
N ARG A 154 1.01 -10.49 5.51
CA ARG A 154 -0.05 -11.07 4.69
C ARG A 154 -1.34 -11.04 5.49
N ARG A 155 -2.39 -10.54 4.87
CA ARG A 155 -3.75 -10.59 5.43
C ARG A 155 -4.71 -11.02 4.33
N LEU A 156 -5.40 -12.13 4.54
CA LEU A 156 -6.39 -12.66 3.61
C LEU A 156 -7.75 -12.69 4.31
N ALA A 157 -8.76 -12.07 3.70
CA ALA A 157 -10.12 -12.21 4.17
C ALA A 157 -10.59 -13.66 3.99
N LYS A 158 -11.22 -14.24 5.02
CA LYS A 158 -11.76 -15.61 4.96
C LYS A 158 -12.88 -15.77 3.95
N CYS A 159 -13.53 -14.67 3.59
CA CYS A 159 -14.56 -14.59 2.55
C CYS A 159 -14.46 -13.24 1.87
N MET A 160 -14.57 -13.21 0.56
CA MET A 160 -14.52 -11.97 -0.22
C MET A 160 -15.92 -11.46 -0.60
N ILE A 161 -16.93 -12.30 -0.50
CA ILE A 161 -18.33 -11.98 -0.86
C ILE A 161 -19.22 -12.44 0.26
N GLN A 162 -20.09 -11.55 0.74
CA GLN A 162 -21.14 -11.87 1.71
C GLN A 162 -22.41 -11.12 1.36
N GLY A 163 -23.44 -11.86 0.94
CA GLY A 163 -24.70 -11.28 0.47
C GLY A 163 -24.48 -10.29 -0.68
N ARG A 164 -24.82 -9.04 -0.47
CA ARG A 164 -24.67 -7.93 -1.43
C ARG A 164 -23.40 -7.09 -1.21
N ALA A 165 -22.41 -7.64 -0.52
CA ALA A 165 -21.17 -6.94 -0.25
C ALA A 165 -19.98 -7.75 -0.79
N LEU A 166 -19.01 -7.05 -1.40
CA LEU A 166 -17.78 -7.58 -1.99
C LEU A 166 -16.58 -6.81 -1.42
N LEU A 167 -15.51 -7.52 -1.06
CA LEU A 167 -14.22 -6.93 -0.71
C LEU A 167 -13.27 -6.98 -1.91
N LEU A 168 -12.50 -5.91 -2.13
CA LEU A 168 -11.58 -5.76 -3.24
C LEU A 168 -10.24 -5.16 -2.78
N GLY A 169 -9.14 -5.47 -3.48
CA GLY A 169 -7.81 -4.98 -3.17
C GLY A 169 -7.37 -5.36 -1.75
N ASP A 170 -6.68 -4.47 -1.04
CA ASP A 170 -6.17 -4.72 0.32
C ASP A 170 -7.27 -4.98 1.36
N ALA A 171 -8.51 -4.59 1.09
CA ALA A 171 -9.65 -4.96 1.93
C ALA A 171 -9.91 -6.47 1.91
N ALA A 172 -9.67 -7.12 0.77
CA ALA A 172 -9.79 -8.56 0.58
C ALA A 172 -8.48 -9.29 0.90
N HIS A 173 -7.36 -8.76 0.40
CA HIS A 173 -6.04 -9.38 0.56
C HIS A 173 -4.92 -8.33 0.55
N ALA A 174 -4.15 -8.28 1.60
CA ALA A 174 -2.87 -7.58 1.63
C ALA A 174 -1.76 -8.63 1.55
N VAL A 175 -0.85 -8.46 0.60
CA VAL A 175 0.26 -9.39 0.34
C VAL A 175 1.60 -8.66 0.40
N HIS A 176 2.69 -9.41 0.49
CA HIS A 176 4.04 -8.83 0.44
C HIS A 176 4.23 -8.06 -0.88
N PRO A 177 4.64 -6.78 -0.83
CA PRO A 177 4.73 -5.92 -2.02
C PRO A 177 5.98 -6.25 -2.86
N LEU A 178 6.10 -7.47 -3.38
CA LEU A 178 7.16 -7.84 -4.30
C LEU A 178 7.01 -7.05 -5.60
N ALA A 179 8.06 -6.34 -6.00
CA ALA A 179 8.11 -5.51 -7.21
C ALA A 179 6.99 -4.42 -7.29
N GLY A 180 6.47 -3.97 -6.14
CA GLY A 180 5.39 -2.98 -6.10
C GLY A 180 4.02 -3.53 -6.54
N GLN A 181 3.88 -4.84 -6.65
CA GLN A 181 2.61 -5.49 -6.98
C GLN A 181 1.87 -5.87 -5.70
N GLY A 182 1.18 -4.93 -5.11
CA GLY A 182 0.34 -5.11 -3.92
C GLY A 182 -1.09 -4.63 -4.17
N VAL A 183 -1.65 -4.94 -5.33
CA VAL A 183 -3.03 -4.54 -5.68
C VAL A 183 -3.91 -5.76 -5.80
#